data_7e1a336df54da5e228fa75b0fdb0bdf5
#
_entry.id   7e1a336df54da5e228fa75b0fdb0bdf5
#
_cell.length_a   1.000
_cell.length_b   1.000
_cell.length_c   1.000
_cell.angle_alpha   90.00
_cell.angle_beta   90.00
_cell.angle_gamma   90.00
#
_symmetry.space_group_name_H-M   'P 1'
#
loop_
_entity.id
_entity.type
_entity.pdbx_description
1 polymer ?
#
loop_
_entity_poly.entity_id
_entity_poly.type
_entity_poly.pdbx_seq_one_letter_code
_entity_poly.pdbx_strand_id
1 'polypeptide(L)'
;VETFVDPRFFKGVCYKAAGWIFLGHSTGFARSSQGYLLHNKPKMVFVRSLKAQVQKQLNNPNLTIQLRKETKPMKLSLKDAEFLDELLQQIPEHRMPRGVRHRKRSILAISICAIICNAWSFAAIAEWAKRCPQNMLKRLSCRYNTKTKRYEPPSEPTIRRFLQQVDAEAVDKVLSRWFQSVGDKSLPIAVDGKTLCGARQPDGKQVHLLAAFLHKQGIVLAQTQVDRKTNEIPMVPVLFDDLDIKDRVATFDALHAQKETARYLVEDKKAEY
;
A
#
# COMPACT_ATOMS: atom_id res chain seq x y z
N VAL A 1 -7.50 -7.59 20.63
CA VAL A 1 -7.67 -6.14 20.34
C VAL A 1 -7.33 -5.36 21.58
N GLU A 2 -6.62 -4.25 21.43
CA GLU A 2 -6.28 -3.32 22.51
C GLU A 2 -6.82 -1.93 22.21
N THR A 3 -7.10 -1.17 23.27
CA THR A 3 -7.47 0.26 23.17
C THR A 3 -6.84 1.04 24.31
N PHE A 4 -6.61 2.34 24.08
CA PHE A 4 -5.99 3.26 25.01
C PHE A 4 -6.97 4.38 25.36
N VAL A 5 -7.27 4.56 26.64
CA VAL A 5 -8.21 5.56 27.15
C VAL A 5 -7.46 6.59 27.98
N ASP A 6 -7.59 7.85 27.65
CA ASP A 6 -6.99 8.93 28.43
C ASP A 6 -7.80 9.17 29.73
N PRO A 7 -7.25 8.88 30.92
CA PRO A 7 -7.98 8.95 32.18
C PRO A 7 -8.36 10.38 32.59
N ARG A 8 -7.74 11.40 31.98
CA ARG A 8 -8.08 12.82 32.23
C ARG A 8 -9.43 13.20 31.68
N PHE A 9 -9.89 12.51 30.62
CA PHE A 9 -11.14 12.81 29.94
C PHE A 9 -12.18 11.70 30.07
N PHE A 10 -11.74 10.44 30.20
CA PHE A 10 -12.63 9.28 30.14
C PHE A 10 -12.31 8.25 31.23
N LYS A 11 -13.33 7.71 31.86
CA LYS A 11 -13.21 6.67 32.91
C LYS A 11 -13.17 5.24 32.35
N GLY A 12 -13.30 5.05 31.05
CA GLY A 12 -13.28 3.73 30.39
C GLY A 12 -14.49 2.85 30.75
N VAL A 13 -15.60 3.44 31.20
CA VAL A 13 -16.80 2.69 31.68
C VAL A 13 -17.42 1.86 30.58
N CYS A 14 -17.49 2.37 29.35
CA CYS A 14 -18.02 1.66 28.19
C CYS A 14 -17.23 0.38 27.88
N TYR A 15 -15.89 0.41 28.00
CA TYR A 15 -15.05 -0.75 27.79
C TYR A 15 -15.25 -1.80 28.91
N LYS A 16 -15.32 -1.36 30.17
CA LYS A 16 -15.62 -2.25 31.29
C LYS A 16 -16.99 -2.92 31.15
N ALA A 17 -18.03 -2.14 30.81
CA ALA A 17 -19.38 -2.65 30.57
C ALA A 17 -19.45 -3.62 29.38
N ALA A 18 -18.61 -3.42 28.35
CA ALA A 18 -18.50 -4.31 27.21
C ALA A 18 -17.59 -5.55 27.46
N GLY A 19 -17.17 -5.80 28.70
CA GLY A 19 -16.36 -6.97 29.07
C GLY A 19 -14.89 -6.91 28.63
N TRP A 20 -14.34 -5.69 28.46
CA TRP A 20 -12.90 -5.53 28.21
C TRP A 20 -12.13 -5.64 29.53
N ILE A 21 -10.95 -6.24 29.46
CA ILE A 21 -10.06 -6.43 30.61
C ILE A 21 -9.12 -5.22 30.71
N PHE A 22 -9.10 -4.59 31.87
CA PHE A 22 -8.15 -3.52 32.18
C PHE A 22 -6.80 -4.13 32.52
N LEU A 23 -5.75 -3.78 31.78
CA LEU A 23 -4.38 -4.29 32.00
C LEU A 23 -3.51 -3.36 32.84
N GLY A 24 -3.90 -2.10 33.00
CA GLY A 24 -3.09 -1.11 33.70
C GLY A 24 -2.92 0.19 32.91
N HIS A 25 -1.87 0.93 33.17
CA HIS A 25 -1.54 2.18 32.51
C HIS A 25 -0.31 2.04 31.64
N SER A 26 -0.30 2.73 30.50
CA SER A 26 0.87 2.85 29.65
C SER A 26 1.97 3.66 30.36
N THR A 27 3.22 3.47 29.93
CA THR A 27 4.39 4.13 30.55
C THR A 27 4.47 5.64 30.29
N GLY A 28 3.55 6.20 29.53
CA GLY A 28 3.51 7.64 29.24
C GLY A 28 4.56 8.14 28.24
N PHE A 29 5.05 7.25 27.37
CA PHE A 29 5.92 7.59 26.25
C PHE A 29 5.12 7.77 24.96
N ALA A 30 5.57 8.67 24.09
CA ALA A 30 5.09 8.80 22.70
C ALA A 30 6.28 8.86 21.74
N ARG A 31 6.06 8.38 20.53
CA ARG A 31 7.04 8.46 19.45
C ARG A 31 7.12 9.90 18.92
N SER A 32 8.33 10.44 18.81
CA SER A 32 8.63 11.71 18.15
C SER A 32 9.55 11.48 16.95
N SER A 33 9.87 12.52 16.20
CA SER A 33 10.85 12.47 15.11
C SER A 33 12.27 12.09 15.57
N GLN A 34 12.58 12.29 16.86
CA GLN A 34 13.89 12.01 17.45
C GLN A 34 13.92 10.77 18.35
N GLY A 35 12.82 9.97 18.36
CA GLY A 35 12.74 8.77 19.21
C GLY A 35 11.52 8.79 20.14
N TYR A 36 11.60 8.09 21.26
CA TYR A 36 10.53 8.05 22.26
C TYR A 36 10.74 9.12 23.33
N LEU A 37 9.76 10.00 23.49
CA LEU A 37 9.75 11.03 24.53
C LEU A 37 8.76 10.71 25.64
N LEU A 38 9.17 10.90 26.89
CA LEU A 38 8.30 10.76 28.05
C LEU A 38 7.40 12.01 28.16
N HIS A 39 6.08 11.83 27.96
CA HIS A 39 5.11 12.90 28.08
C HIS A 39 4.34 12.90 29.39
N ASN A 40 4.60 11.97 30.32
CA ASN A 40 4.00 11.82 31.64
C ASN A 40 2.45 11.84 31.68
N LYS A 41 1.82 11.34 30.59
CA LYS A 41 0.37 11.26 30.45
C LYS A 41 -0.02 9.79 30.17
N PRO A 42 0.09 8.90 31.19
CA PRO A 42 -0.22 7.49 31.00
C PRO A 42 -1.70 7.31 30.63
N LYS A 43 -1.97 6.38 29.70
CA LYS A 43 -3.32 6.02 29.29
C LYS A 43 -3.71 4.70 29.89
N MET A 44 -4.97 4.51 30.24
CA MET A 44 -5.53 3.22 30.62
C MET A 44 -5.51 2.29 29.42
N VAL A 45 -5.02 1.07 29.58
CA VAL A 45 -4.95 0.04 28.54
C VAL A 45 -6.03 -1.00 28.80
N PHE A 46 -6.91 -1.19 27.83
CA PHE A 46 -7.92 -2.25 27.86
C PHE A 46 -7.69 -3.22 26.73
N VAL A 47 -7.91 -4.51 26.96
CA VAL A 47 -7.84 -5.56 25.94
C VAL A 47 -9.11 -6.38 25.94
N ARG A 48 -9.46 -6.89 24.75
CA ARG A 48 -10.53 -7.84 24.56
C ARG A 48 -10.07 -8.97 23.67
N SER A 49 -10.31 -10.17 24.12
CA SER A 49 -10.12 -11.38 23.32
C SER A 49 -11.16 -11.47 22.22
N LEU A 50 -10.73 -11.72 20.98
CA LEU A 50 -11.63 -11.99 19.84
C LEU A 50 -11.90 -13.49 19.65
N LYS A 51 -11.11 -14.35 20.30
CA LYS A 51 -11.27 -15.82 20.25
C LYS A 51 -11.36 -16.38 21.65
N ALA A 52 -12.09 -17.46 21.81
CA ALA A 52 -12.09 -18.23 23.07
C ALA A 52 -10.67 -18.77 23.35
N GLN A 53 -10.29 -18.85 24.62
CA GLN A 53 -9.02 -19.42 25.07
C GLN A 53 -7.73 -18.75 24.54
N VAL A 54 -7.78 -17.47 24.16
CA VAL A 54 -6.62 -16.70 23.63
C VAL A 54 -5.42 -16.76 24.57
N GLN A 55 -5.62 -16.73 25.88
CA GLN A 55 -4.52 -16.81 26.84
C GLN A 55 -3.72 -18.11 26.70
N LYS A 56 -4.39 -19.25 26.49
CA LYS A 56 -3.71 -20.54 26.22
C LYS A 56 -2.93 -20.50 24.90
N GLN A 57 -3.47 -19.81 23.90
CA GLN A 57 -2.80 -19.67 22.61
C GLN A 57 -1.60 -18.73 22.68
N LEU A 58 -1.71 -17.60 23.37
CA LEU A 58 -0.61 -16.62 23.52
C LEU A 58 0.56 -17.17 24.34
N ASN A 59 0.29 -18.10 25.30
CA ASN A 59 1.33 -18.76 26.10
C ASN A 59 2.01 -19.94 25.36
N ASN A 60 1.59 -20.23 24.13
CA ASN A 60 2.24 -21.27 23.32
C ASN A 60 3.49 -20.69 22.65
N PRO A 61 4.71 -21.16 22.98
CA PRO A 61 5.96 -20.64 22.42
C PRO A 61 6.06 -20.83 20.90
N ASN A 62 5.25 -21.74 20.31
CA ASN A 62 5.21 -21.99 18.87
C ASN A 62 4.19 -21.10 18.11
N LEU A 63 3.45 -20.24 18.80
CA LEU A 63 2.42 -19.40 18.18
C LEU A 63 3.00 -18.38 17.19
N THR A 64 4.19 -17.88 17.46
CA THR A 64 4.88 -16.89 16.61
C THR A 64 5.11 -17.38 15.18
N ILE A 65 5.20 -18.68 14.99
CA ILE A 65 5.40 -19.33 13.68
C ILE A 65 4.07 -19.41 12.91
N GLN A 66 2.94 -19.53 13.60
CA GLN A 66 1.62 -19.66 12.95
C GLN A 66 1.03 -18.32 12.52
N LEU A 67 1.30 -17.21 13.22
CA LEU A 67 0.80 -15.88 12.86
C LEU A 67 1.41 -15.33 11.55
N ARG A 68 2.56 -15.85 11.11
CA ARG A 68 3.19 -15.52 9.82
C ARG A 68 2.66 -16.31 8.62
N LYS A 69 1.79 -17.31 8.83
CA LYS A 69 1.37 -18.25 7.75
C LYS A 69 0.11 -17.85 6.99
N GLU A 70 -0.55 -16.74 7.30
CA GLU A 70 -1.84 -16.41 6.66
C GLU A 70 -1.77 -15.48 5.44
N THR A 71 -0.61 -14.94 5.11
CA THR A 71 -0.45 -14.29 3.80
C THR A 71 -0.04 -15.35 2.78
N LYS A 72 -0.98 -15.83 1.97
CA LYS A 72 -0.62 -16.60 0.78
C LYS A 72 0.20 -15.68 -0.13
N PRO A 73 1.51 -15.93 -0.33
CA PRO A 73 2.27 -15.11 -1.25
C PRO A 73 1.62 -15.19 -2.63
N MET A 74 1.47 -14.05 -3.27
CA MET A 74 0.98 -13.97 -4.64
C MET A 74 1.95 -14.75 -5.54
N LYS A 75 1.44 -15.76 -6.23
CA LYS A 75 2.22 -16.52 -7.20
C LYS A 75 2.10 -15.83 -8.56
N LEU A 76 3.12 -15.08 -8.94
CA LEU A 76 3.20 -14.45 -10.26
C LEU A 76 3.69 -15.48 -11.30
N SER A 77 2.98 -15.56 -12.42
CA SER A 77 3.38 -16.33 -13.58
C SER A 77 4.20 -15.49 -14.57
N LEU A 78 4.81 -16.14 -15.56
CA LEU A 78 5.46 -15.40 -16.65
C LEU A 78 4.47 -14.55 -17.45
N LYS A 79 3.22 -15.03 -17.62
CA LYS A 79 2.16 -14.28 -18.31
C LYS A 79 1.79 -12.99 -17.56
N ASP A 80 1.77 -13.03 -16.23
CA ASP A 80 1.50 -11.83 -15.42
C ASP A 80 2.60 -10.78 -15.58
N ALA A 81 3.86 -11.23 -15.70
CA ALA A 81 4.98 -10.33 -15.96
C ALA A 81 4.95 -9.75 -17.39
N GLU A 82 4.57 -10.54 -18.39
CA GLU A 82 4.38 -10.10 -19.77
C GLU A 82 3.24 -9.08 -19.85
N PHE A 83 2.13 -9.35 -19.20
CA PHE A 83 1.00 -8.44 -19.14
C PHE A 83 1.36 -7.09 -18.46
N LEU A 84 2.08 -7.13 -17.33
CA LEU A 84 2.59 -5.89 -16.73
C LEU A 84 3.46 -5.11 -17.71
N ASP A 85 4.30 -5.80 -18.45
CA ASP A 85 5.20 -5.19 -19.40
C ASP A 85 4.47 -4.50 -20.57
N GLU A 86 3.39 -5.10 -21.06
CA GLU A 86 2.50 -4.48 -22.06
C GLU A 86 1.81 -3.23 -21.49
N LEU A 87 1.32 -3.31 -20.26
CA LEU A 87 0.69 -2.18 -19.60
C LEU A 87 1.66 -1.00 -19.37
N LEU A 88 2.91 -1.26 -19.01
CA LEU A 88 3.92 -0.22 -18.82
C LEU A 88 4.23 0.55 -20.10
N GLN A 89 3.97 -0.01 -21.26
CA GLN A 89 4.11 0.70 -22.53
C GLN A 89 3.04 1.78 -22.76
N GLN A 90 1.88 1.68 -22.09
CA GLN A 90 0.78 2.63 -22.20
C GLN A 90 1.07 3.94 -21.45
N ILE A 91 1.97 3.94 -20.48
CA ILE A 91 2.36 5.15 -19.72
C ILE A 91 2.98 6.16 -20.68
N PRO A 92 2.57 7.46 -20.69
CA PRO A 92 3.12 8.47 -21.57
C PRO A 92 4.64 8.68 -21.39
N GLU A 93 5.36 8.94 -22.47
CA GLU A 93 6.76 9.33 -22.40
C GLU A 93 6.85 10.87 -22.33
N HIS A 94 7.25 11.38 -21.18
CA HIS A 94 7.35 12.82 -20.93
C HIS A 94 8.69 13.45 -21.32
N ARG A 95 9.69 12.60 -21.59
CA ARG A 95 11.05 13.10 -21.94
C ARG A 95 11.17 13.40 -23.41
N MET A 96 11.94 14.44 -23.74
CA MET A 96 12.29 14.75 -25.12
C MET A 96 13.10 13.59 -25.74
N PRO A 97 12.84 13.21 -27.01
CA PRO A 97 13.54 12.10 -27.68
C PRO A 97 15.06 12.20 -27.64
N ARG A 98 15.58 13.43 -27.78
CA ARG A 98 17.01 13.71 -27.69
C ARG A 98 17.51 13.57 -26.25
N GLY A 99 18.08 12.47 -25.90
CA GLY A 99 18.59 12.22 -24.52
C GLY A 99 17.97 11.03 -23.83
N VAL A 100 16.96 10.39 -24.44
CA VAL A 100 16.41 9.12 -23.94
C VAL A 100 17.42 8.00 -24.17
N ARG A 101 18.31 7.79 -23.19
CA ARG A 101 19.29 6.69 -23.20
C ARG A 101 18.68 5.37 -22.75
N HIS A 102 17.81 5.41 -21.74
CA HIS A 102 17.10 4.26 -21.17
C HIS A 102 15.61 4.41 -21.45
N ARG A 103 14.98 3.35 -21.94
CA ARG A 103 13.53 3.31 -22.23
C ARG A 103 12.74 3.48 -20.93
N LYS A 104 11.59 4.18 -20.96
CA LYS A 104 10.66 4.33 -19.82
C LYS A 104 10.30 2.98 -19.20
N ARG A 105 9.95 2.01 -20.05
CA ARG A 105 9.64 0.63 -19.67
C ARG A 105 10.73 0.01 -18.80
N SER A 106 12.00 0.16 -19.18
CA SER A 106 13.12 -0.39 -18.41
C SER A 106 13.25 0.28 -17.05
N ILE A 107 13.07 1.59 -16.96
CA ILE A 107 13.14 2.32 -15.69
C ILE A 107 12.00 1.88 -14.76
N LEU A 108 10.77 1.81 -15.27
CA LEU A 108 9.60 1.40 -14.51
C LEU A 108 9.71 -0.05 -14.04
N ALA A 109 10.04 -0.98 -14.94
CA ALA A 109 10.19 -2.39 -14.60
C ALA A 109 11.28 -2.62 -13.53
N ILE A 110 12.43 -1.95 -13.64
CA ILE A 110 13.49 -1.97 -12.62
C ILE A 110 12.95 -1.45 -11.29
N SER A 111 12.26 -0.31 -11.30
CA SER A 111 11.75 0.32 -10.07
C SER A 111 10.73 -0.58 -9.38
N ILE A 112 9.80 -1.17 -10.11
CA ILE A 112 8.79 -2.10 -9.57
C ILE A 112 9.48 -3.33 -8.98
N CYS A 113 10.36 -4.00 -9.71
CA CYS A 113 11.08 -5.17 -9.21
C CYS A 113 11.93 -4.86 -7.98
N ALA A 114 12.63 -3.73 -7.98
CA ALA A 114 13.46 -3.31 -6.86
C ALA A 114 12.62 -3.01 -5.61
N ILE A 115 11.47 -2.33 -5.74
CA ILE A 115 10.55 -2.04 -4.64
C ILE A 115 9.98 -3.35 -4.05
N ILE A 116 9.59 -4.31 -4.87
CA ILE A 116 9.18 -5.66 -4.44
C ILE A 116 10.31 -6.35 -3.66
N CYS A 117 11.56 -6.08 -4.00
CA CYS A 117 12.75 -6.57 -3.28
C CYS A 117 13.19 -5.65 -2.12
N ASN A 118 12.30 -4.81 -1.58
CA ASN A 118 12.54 -3.89 -0.45
C ASN A 118 13.54 -2.75 -0.71
N ALA A 119 13.72 -2.32 -1.95
CA ALA A 119 14.52 -1.14 -2.28
C ALA A 119 13.64 0.13 -2.29
N TRP A 120 13.56 0.86 -1.19
CA TRP A 120 12.63 1.98 -0.97
C TRP A 120 13.19 3.38 -1.27
N SER A 121 14.35 3.50 -1.87
CA SER A 121 14.93 4.77 -2.26
C SER A 121 15.52 4.71 -3.66
N PHE A 122 15.65 5.86 -4.33
CA PHE A 122 16.27 5.92 -5.67
C PHE A 122 17.68 5.33 -5.70
N ALA A 123 18.46 5.57 -4.64
CA ALA A 123 19.78 4.98 -4.50
C ALA A 123 19.73 3.45 -4.36
N ALA A 124 18.82 2.94 -3.51
CA ALA A 124 18.66 1.51 -3.31
C ALA A 124 18.16 0.81 -4.59
N ILE A 125 17.24 1.42 -5.35
CA ILE A 125 16.77 0.93 -6.65
C ILE A 125 17.92 0.83 -7.65
N ALA A 126 18.75 1.88 -7.74
CA ALA A 126 19.90 1.91 -8.64
C ALA A 126 20.96 0.86 -8.25
N GLU A 127 21.18 0.67 -6.97
CA GLU A 127 22.13 -0.33 -6.47
C GLU A 127 21.63 -1.76 -6.70
N TRP A 128 20.34 -2.01 -6.44
CA TRP A 128 19.71 -3.26 -6.79
C TRP A 128 19.86 -3.57 -8.29
N ALA A 129 19.59 -2.59 -9.16
CA ALA A 129 19.74 -2.75 -10.61
C ALA A 129 21.20 -3.06 -11.04
N LYS A 130 22.20 -2.44 -10.41
CA LYS A 130 23.62 -2.74 -10.68
C LYS A 130 24.03 -4.16 -10.32
N ARG A 131 23.38 -4.74 -9.30
CA ARG A 131 23.65 -6.13 -8.85
C ARG A 131 22.90 -7.18 -9.68
N CYS A 132 21.96 -6.78 -10.53
CA CYS A 132 21.21 -7.70 -11.36
C CYS A 132 22.11 -8.41 -12.36
N PRO A 133 21.94 -9.73 -12.56
CA PRO A 133 22.67 -10.48 -13.58
C PRO A 133 22.25 -10.05 -15.00
N GLN A 134 23.13 -10.25 -15.98
CA GLN A 134 22.94 -9.78 -17.35
C GLN A 134 21.68 -10.32 -18.04
N ASN A 135 21.29 -11.55 -17.77
CA ASN A 135 20.06 -12.15 -18.28
C ASN A 135 18.82 -11.43 -17.74
N MET A 136 18.84 -10.98 -16.47
CA MET A 136 17.76 -10.21 -15.87
C MET A 136 17.68 -8.80 -16.46
N LEU A 137 18.82 -8.12 -16.61
CA LEU A 137 18.88 -6.80 -17.23
C LEU A 137 18.37 -6.83 -18.69
N LYS A 138 18.65 -7.92 -19.42
CA LYS A 138 18.09 -8.16 -20.75
C LYS A 138 16.57 -8.27 -20.71
N ARG A 139 16.01 -9.06 -19.79
CA ARG A 139 14.56 -9.23 -19.60
C ARG A 139 13.88 -7.91 -19.21
N LEU A 140 14.51 -7.10 -18.38
CA LEU A 140 14.04 -5.76 -18.00
C LEU A 140 14.27 -4.71 -19.11
N SER A 141 14.61 -5.15 -20.32
CA SER A 141 14.81 -4.29 -21.50
C SER A 141 15.84 -3.19 -21.32
N CYS A 142 16.86 -3.42 -20.48
CA CYS A 142 17.96 -2.50 -20.30
C CYS A 142 18.72 -2.27 -21.62
N ARG A 143 19.34 -1.11 -21.72
CA ARG A 143 20.15 -0.75 -22.87
C ARG A 143 21.33 -1.70 -23.01
N TYR A 144 21.56 -2.24 -24.21
CA TYR A 144 22.79 -2.97 -24.53
C TYR A 144 23.86 -1.98 -24.99
N ASN A 145 25.03 -2.03 -24.36
CA ASN A 145 26.19 -1.25 -24.76
C ASN A 145 27.09 -2.12 -25.65
N THR A 146 27.20 -1.73 -26.91
CA THR A 146 27.99 -2.48 -27.92
C THR A 146 29.49 -2.47 -27.65
N LYS A 147 30.01 -1.42 -26.96
CA LYS A 147 31.44 -1.30 -26.63
C LYS A 147 31.81 -2.24 -25.47
N THR A 148 31.00 -2.29 -24.42
CA THR A 148 31.24 -3.15 -23.24
C THR A 148 30.65 -4.54 -23.40
N LYS A 149 29.84 -4.78 -24.46
CA LYS A 149 29.08 -6.01 -24.72
C LYS A 149 28.22 -6.45 -23.52
N ARG A 150 27.64 -5.46 -22.80
CA ARG A 150 26.83 -5.69 -21.60
C ARG A 150 25.55 -4.88 -21.61
N TYR A 151 24.54 -5.38 -20.89
CA TYR A 151 23.35 -4.62 -20.55
C TYR A 151 23.66 -3.67 -19.40
N GLU A 152 23.29 -2.41 -19.55
CA GLU A 152 23.53 -1.35 -18.58
C GLU A 152 22.21 -0.90 -17.97
N PRO A 153 22.06 -0.96 -16.63
CA PRO A 153 20.91 -0.38 -15.97
C PRO A 153 20.99 1.13 -15.95
N PRO A 154 19.84 1.83 -15.78
CA PRO A 154 19.84 3.28 -15.59
C PRO A 154 20.54 3.68 -14.29
N SER A 155 21.23 4.82 -14.30
CA SER A 155 21.87 5.37 -13.11
C SER A 155 20.82 5.97 -12.15
N GLU A 156 21.19 6.14 -10.87
CA GLU A 156 20.33 6.76 -9.86
C GLU A 156 19.75 8.12 -10.30
N PRO A 157 20.54 9.08 -10.84
CA PRO A 157 19.97 10.33 -11.30
C PRO A 157 18.99 10.18 -12.47
N THR A 158 19.13 9.13 -13.28
CA THR A 158 18.21 8.84 -14.38
C THR A 158 16.87 8.32 -13.83
N ILE A 159 16.94 7.38 -12.87
CA ILE A 159 15.75 6.84 -12.20
C ILE A 159 15.02 7.96 -11.47
N ARG A 160 15.72 8.74 -10.66
CA ARG A 160 15.15 9.85 -9.89
C ARG A 160 14.42 10.84 -10.79
N ARG A 161 15.09 11.39 -11.79
CA ARG A 161 14.50 12.40 -12.69
C ARG A 161 13.29 11.85 -13.43
N PHE A 162 13.33 10.59 -13.84
CA PHE A 162 12.20 9.97 -14.53
C PHE A 162 11.02 9.81 -13.58
N LEU A 163 11.21 9.22 -12.39
CA LEU A 163 10.12 8.94 -11.45
C LEU A 163 9.52 10.20 -10.81
N GLN A 164 10.29 11.30 -10.75
CA GLN A 164 9.77 12.59 -10.28
C GLN A 164 8.87 13.30 -11.30
N GLN A 165 8.94 12.93 -12.57
CA GLN A 165 8.23 13.59 -13.66
C GLN A 165 7.22 12.70 -14.36
N VAL A 166 7.23 11.40 -14.10
CA VAL A 166 6.28 10.47 -14.68
C VAL A 166 4.87 10.80 -14.20
N ASP A 167 3.90 10.65 -15.07
CA ASP A 167 2.49 10.76 -14.72
C ASP A 167 2.11 9.68 -13.70
N ALA A 168 1.94 10.10 -12.44
CA ALA A 168 1.64 9.21 -11.32
C ALA A 168 0.27 8.55 -11.50
N GLU A 169 -0.71 9.27 -12.04
CA GLU A 169 -2.05 8.74 -12.28
C GLU A 169 -2.03 7.64 -13.35
N ALA A 170 -1.28 7.84 -14.43
CA ALA A 170 -1.10 6.82 -15.45
C ALA A 170 -0.39 5.57 -14.89
N VAL A 171 0.59 5.74 -14.00
CA VAL A 171 1.26 4.62 -13.31
C VAL A 171 0.27 3.89 -12.41
N ASP A 172 -0.52 4.61 -11.61
CA ASP A 172 -1.52 4.02 -10.72
C ASP A 172 -2.58 3.22 -11.49
N LYS A 173 -3.09 3.74 -12.61
CA LYS A 173 -4.04 3.03 -13.48
C LYS A 173 -3.46 1.73 -14.04
N VAL A 174 -2.22 1.77 -14.50
CA VAL A 174 -1.52 0.59 -15.02
C VAL A 174 -1.32 -0.46 -13.93
N LEU A 175 -0.85 -0.07 -12.76
CA LEU A 175 -0.65 -0.98 -11.63
C LEU A 175 -1.97 -1.54 -11.12
N SER A 176 -3.02 -0.72 -11.03
CA SER A 176 -4.37 -1.14 -10.66
C SER A 176 -4.88 -2.25 -11.59
N ARG A 177 -4.80 -2.07 -12.90
CA ARG A 177 -5.19 -3.10 -13.88
C ARG A 177 -4.41 -4.39 -13.72
N TRP A 178 -3.12 -4.28 -13.50
CA TRP A 178 -2.28 -5.45 -13.27
C TRP A 178 -2.64 -6.17 -11.97
N PHE A 179 -2.77 -5.45 -10.86
CA PHE A 179 -3.16 -6.04 -9.57
C PHE A 179 -4.56 -6.65 -9.60
N GLN A 180 -5.50 -6.09 -10.35
CA GLN A 180 -6.82 -6.69 -10.56
C GLN A 180 -6.73 -8.02 -11.30
N SER A 181 -5.80 -8.16 -12.25
CA SER A 181 -5.63 -9.41 -13.02
C SER A 181 -5.01 -10.54 -12.20
N VAL A 182 -4.11 -10.22 -11.25
CA VAL A 182 -3.40 -11.20 -10.43
C VAL A 182 -3.99 -11.36 -9.02
N GLY A 183 -4.82 -10.43 -8.59
CA GLY A 183 -5.50 -10.45 -7.28
C GLY A 183 -6.59 -11.51 -7.21
N ASP A 184 -6.72 -12.14 -6.05
CA ASP A 184 -7.78 -13.12 -5.80
C ASP A 184 -9.14 -12.41 -5.69
N LYS A 185 -10.01 -12.67 -6.67
CA LYS A 185 -11.35 -12.06 -6.75
C LYS A 185 -12.30 -12.50 -5.65
N SER A 186 -12.02 -13.59 -4.95
CA SER A 186 -12.84 -14.07 -3.84
C SER A 186 -12.58 -13.36 -2.51
N LEU A 187 -11.51 -12.56 -2.43
CA LEU A 187 -11.15 -11.89 -1.18
C LEU A 187 -11.91 -10.58 -0.99
N PRO A 188 -12.29 -10.26 0.26
CA PRO A 188 -12.89 -8.97 0.59
C PRO A 188 -11.90 -7.83 0.36
N ILE A 189 -12.45 -6.68 0.01
CA ILE A 189 -11.72 -5.43 -0.19
C ILE A 189 -11.89 -4.56 1.04
N ALA A 190 -10.80 -4.09 1.62
CA ALA A 190 -10.85 -3.07 2.65
C ALA A 190 -10.49 -1.70 2.07
N VAL A 191 -11.25 -0.69 2.45
CA VAL A 191 -10.99 0.70 2.04
C VAL A 191 -10.52 1.49 3.25
N ASP A 192 -9.37 2.15 3.10
CA ASP A 192 -8.76 2.94 4.17
C ASP A 192 -8.09 4.19 3.60
N GLY A 193 -8.24 5.29 4.32
CA GLY A 193 -7.60 6.56 4.02
C GLY A 193 -6.26 6.70 4.73
N LYS A 194 -5.20 7.09 4.03
CA LYS A 194 -3.86 7.21 4.60
C LYS A 194 -3.12 8.45 4.15
N THR A 195 -2.66 9.24 5.11
CA THR A 195 -1.74 10.35 4.85
C THR A 195 -0.30 9.83 4.78
N LEU A 196 0.37 10.11 3.67
CA LEU A 196 1.75 9.72 3.44
C LEU A 196 2.71 10.70 4.12
N CYS A 197 3.37 10.28 5.20
CA CYS A 197 4.25 11.14 5.99
C CYS A 197 5.47 11.66 5.21
N GLY A 198 5.95 10.92 4.21
CA GLY A 198 7.15 11.26 3.42
C GLY A 198 6.85 11.93 2.07
N ALA A 199 5.59 11.96 1.64
CA ALA A 199 5.20 12.54 0.36
C ALA A 199 4.56 13.92 0.55
N ARG A 200 5.12 14.92 -0.13
CA ARG A 200 4.61 16.28 -0.11
C ARG A 200 4.34 16.77 -1.53
N GLN A 201 3.26 17.49 -1.69
CA GLN A 201 2.94 18.24 -2.89
C GLN A 201 3.85 19.47 -3.02
N PRO A 202 3.93 20.12 -4.20
CA PRO A 202 4.70 21.33 -4.39
C PRO A 202 4.32 22.47 -3.43
N ASP A 203 3.08 22.50 -2.96
CA ASP A 203 2.57 23.46 -1.96
C ASP A 203 2.94 23.10 -0.49
N GLY A 204 3.78 22.06 -0.30
CA GLY A 204 4.25 21.58 1.00
C GLY A 204 3.26 20.68 1.76
N LYS A 205 2.05 20.47 1.25
CA LYS A 205 1.04 19.63 1.89
C LYS A 205 1.37 18.14 1.73
N GLN A 206 0.98 17.36 2.72
CA GLN A 206 1.11 15.90 2.65
C GLN A 206 0.07 15.32 1.70
N VAL A 207 0.48 14.30 0.95
CA VAL A 207 -0.42 13.51 0.10
C VAL A 207 -1.31 12.65 0.98
N HIS A 208 -2.63 12.72 0.79
CA HIS A 208 -3.61 11.83 1.39
C HIS A 208 -4.20 10.94 0.32
N LEU A 209 -4.22 9.64 0.55
CA LEU A 209 -4.72 8.64 -0.39
C LEU A 209 -5.85 7.84 0.23
N LEU A 210 -6.91 7.60 -0.52
CA LEU A 210 -7.90 6.57 -0.26
C LEU A 210 -7.52 5.34 -1.10
N ALA A 211 -7.42 4.17 -0.47
CA ALA A 211 -6.94 2.95 -1.11
C ALA A 211 -7.88 1.76 -0.89
N ALA A 212 -8.08 0.97 -1.94
CA ALA A 212 -8.77 -0.32 -1.90
C ALA A 212 -7.73 -1.45 -1.78
N PHE A 213 -7.80 -2.24 -0.72
CA PHE A 213 -6.73 -3.14 -0.29
C PHE A 213 -7.21 -4.57 -0.06
N LEU A 214 -6.45 -5.56 -0.54
CA LEU A 214 -6.64 -6.98 -0.26
C LEU A 214 -5.76 -7.42 0.91
N HIS A 215 -6.32 -7.48 2.13
CA HIS A 215 -5.57 -7.78 3.34
C HIS A 215 -4.76 -9.08 3.29
N LYS A 216 -5.37 -10.18 2.81
CA LYS A 216 -4.71 -11.49 2.79
C LYS A 216 -3.55 -11.59 1.81
N GLN A 217 -3.54 -10.76 0.76
CA GLN A 217 -2.48 -10.75 -0.25
C GLN A 217 -1.52 -9.56 -0.10
N GLY A 218 -1.88 -8.55 0.70
CA GLY A 218 -1.06 -7.36 0.86
C GLY A 218 -1.02 -6.48 -0.39
N ILE A 219 -2.10 -6.47 -1.20
CA ILE A 219 -2.17 -5.79 -2.50
C ILE A 219 -3.08 -4.58 -2.41
N VAL A 220 -2.65 -3.44 -2.89
CA VAL A 220 -3.48 -2.27 -3.18
C VAL A 220 -4.02 -2.43 -4.60
N LEU A 221 -5.35 -2.64 -4.72
CA LEU A 221 -6.01 -2.81 -6.02
C LEU A 221 -6.15 -1.49 -6.77
N ALA A 222 -6.48 -0.43 -6.07
CA ALA A 222 -6.56 0.93 -6.58
C ALA A 222 -6.33 1.92 -5.44
N GLN A 223 -5.93 3.12 -5.81
CA GLN A 223 -5.83 4.25 -4.90
C GLN A 223 -6.21 5.53 -5.62
N THR A 224 -6.73 6.50 -4.88
CA THR A 224 -7.02 7.84 -5.39
C THR A 224 -6.56 8.89 -4.39
N GLN A 225 -6.10 10.02 -4.90
CA GLN A 225 -5.72 11.14 -4.05
C GLN A 225 -6.95 11.87 -3.57
N VAL A 226 -6.98 12.18 -2.27
CA VAL A 226 -8.03 12.95 -1.62
C VAL A 226 -7.50 14.34 -1.33
N ASP A 227 -8.15 15.36 -1.90
CA ASP A 227 -7.83 16.74 -1.56
C ASP A 227 -8.35 17.10 -0.15
N ARG A 228 -7.57 17.88 0.60
CA ARG A 228 -7.95 18.30 1.96
C ARG A 228 -9.29 19.04 2.06
N LYS A 229 -9.76 19.63 0.98
CA LYS A 229 -11.06 20.32 0.91
C LYS A 229 -12.22 19.35 0.69
N THR A 230 -11.94 18.16 0.16
CA THR A 230 -12.90 17.08 -0.07
C THR A 230 -12.77 16.04 1.01
N ASN A 231 -13.89 15.62 1.56
CA ASN A 231 -13.96 14.46 2.43
C ASN A 231 -13.65 13.20 1.62
N GLU A 232 -13.20 12.11 2.25
CA GLU A 232 -12.97 10.81 1.62
C GLU A 232 -14.24 10.23 1.01
N ILE A 233 -15.42 10.53 1.58
CA ILE A 233 -16.72 9.96 1.18
C ILE A 233 -17.01 10.18 -0.32
N PRO A 234 -16.89 11.40 -0.89
CA PRO A 234 -17.11 11.62 -2.33
C PRO A 234 -16.09 10.92 -3.24
N MET A 235 -14.95 10.48 -2.68
CA MET A 235 -13.91 9.81 -3.44
C MET A 235 -14.11 8.30 -3.59
N VAL A 236 -15.08 7.72 -2.86
CA VAL A 236 -15.40 6.29 -2.96
C VAL A 236 -15.83 5.89 -4.38
N PRO A 237 -16.75 6.60 -5.05
CA PRO A 237 -17.09 6.28 -6.44
C PRO A 237 -15.87 6.38 -7.37
N VAL A 238 -15.03 7.40 -7.20
CA VAL A 238 -13.82 7.58 -8.02
C VAL A 238 -12.84 6.43 -7.83
N LEU A 239 -12.65 5.97 -6.58
CA LEU A 239 -11.79 4.84 -6.26
C LEU A 239 -12.25 3.54 -6.95
N PHE A 240 -13.57 3.33 -7.02
CA PHE A 240 -14.15 2.11 -7.57
C PHE A 240 -14.54 2.21 -9.04
N ASP A 241 -14.31 3.33 -9.71
CA ASP A 241 -14.75 3.55 -11.10
C ASP A 241 -14.24 2.45 -12.03
N ASP A 242 -12.94 2.21 -12.03
CA ASP A 242 -12.25 1.20 -12.84
C ASP A 242 -12.15 -0.18 -12.18
N LEU A 243 -12.75 -0.40 -10.99
CA LEU A 243 -12.69 -1.67 -10.26
C LEU A 243 -13.94 -2.52 -10.49
N ASP A 244 -13.71 -3.77 -10.90
CA ASP A 244 -14.74 -4.82 -10.85
C ASP A 244 -14.80 -5.41 -9.43
N ILE A 245 -15.84 -5.03 -8.68
CA ILE A 245 -16.08 -5.47 -7.31
C ILE A 245 -17.39 -6.27 -7.15
N LYS A 246 -17.98 -6.66 -8.27
CA LYS A 246 -19.22 -7.45 -8.28
C LYS A 246 -19.07 -8.71 -7.41
N ASP A 247 -20.08 -8.98 -6.60
CA ASP A 247 -20.17 -10.13 -5.68
C ASP A 247 -19.00 -10.19 -4.66
N ARG A 248 -18.37 -9.06 -4.36
CA ARG A 248 -17.29 -8.95 -3.37
C ARG A 248 -17.75 -8.15 -2.15
N VAL A 249 -17.25 -8.51 -0.99
CA VAL A 249 -17.45 -7.74 0.25
C VAL A 249 -16.49 -6.56 0.26
N ALA A 250 -17.02 -5.34 0.38
CA ALA A 250 -16.25 -4.13 0.60
C ALA A 250 -16.42 -3.67 2.06
N THR A 251 -15.31 -3.49 2.78
CA THR A 251 -15.32 -3.05 4.18
C THR A 251 -14.68 -1.68 4.32
N PHE A 252 -15.28 -0.84 5.16
CA PHE A 252 -14.86 0.54 5.40
C PHE A 252 -14.80 0.81 6.91
N ASP A 253 -14.19 1.91 7.29
CA ASP A 253 -14.34 2.41 8.65
C ASP A 253 -15.73 3.06 8.87
N ALA A 254 -16.05 3.40 10.12
CA ALA A 254 -17.36 3.97 10.49
C ALA A 254 -17.63 5.34 9.83
N LEU A 255 -16.61 6.07 9.39
CA LEU A 255 -16.77 7.36 8.72
C LEU A 255 -17.50 7.23 7.38
N HIS A 256 -17.28 6.12 6.70
CA HIS A 256 -17.88 5.81 5.40
C HIS A 256 -19.25 5.13 5.48
N ALA A 257 -19.79 4.88 6.69
CA ALA A 257 -21.11 4.29 6.89
C ALA A 257 -22.24 5.28 6.52
N GLN A 258 -22.34 5.61 5.24
CA GLN A 258 -23.30 6.54 4.65
C GLN A 258 -24.28 5.80 3.75
N LYS A 259 -25.56 6.20 3.79
CA LYS A 259 -26.60 5.58 2.94
C LYS A 259 -26.27 5.64 1.44
N GLU A 260 -25.69 6.74 0.98
CA GLU A 260 -25.32 6.94 -0.41
C GLU A 260 -24.17 6.03 -0.83
N THR A 261 -23.16 5.87 0.03
CA THR A 261 -22.05 4.93 -0.20
C THR A 261 -22.56 3.49 -0.27
N ALA A 262 -23.43 3.09 0.66
CA ALA A 262 -24.03 1.76 0.66
C ALA A 262 -24.87 1.51 -0.60
N ARG A 263 -25.70 2.49 -1.00
CA ARG A 263 -26.49 2.40 -2.24
C ARG A 263 -25.60 2.21 -3.45
N TYR A 264 -24.59 3.06 -3.63
CA TYR A 264 -23.66 2.97 -4.75
C TYR A 264 -22.99 1.58 -4.83
N LEU A 265 -22.50 1.07 -3.72
CA LEU A 265 -21.82 -0.24 -3.69
C LEU A 265 -22.79 -1.39 -4.03
N VAL A 266 -24.00 -1.37 -3.47
CA VAL A 266 -24.95 -2.46 -3.63
C VAL A 266 -25.69 -2.35 -4.97
N GLU A 267 -26.21 -1.16 -5.33
CA GLU A 267 -27.07 -0.99 -6.49
C GLU A 267 -26.25 -0.83 -7.78
N ASP A 268 -25.18 -0.04 -7.79
CA ASP A 268 -24.40 0.26 -8.99
C ASP A 268 -23.27 -0.75 -9.20
N LYS A 269 -22.51 -1.07 -8.17
CA LYS A 269 -21.36 -1.96 -8.26
C LYS A 269 -21.67 -3.44 -7.97
N LYS A 270 -22.89 -3.75 -7.51
CA LYS A 270 -23.34 -5.13 -7.17
C LYS A 270 -22.42 -5.81 -6.18
N ALA A 271 -21.85 -5.06 -5.24
CA ALA A 271 -20.98 -5.53 -4.16
C ALA A 271 -21.79 -5.74 -2.87
N GLU A 272 -21.23 -6.49 -1.94
CA GLU A 272 -21.70 -6.57 -0.55
C GLU A 272 -20.98 -5.51 0.29
N TYR A 273 -21.74 -4.84 1.19
CA TYR A 273 -21.25 -3.76 2.02
C TYR A 273 -21.45 -4.03 3.51
#